data_6edd4800f2296040ccc4eed4bbfeb529
#
_entry.id   6edd4800f2296040ccc4eed4bbfeb529
#
_cell.length_a   1.000
_cell.length_b   1.000
_cell.length_c   1.000
_cell.angle_alpha   90.00
_cell.angle_beta   90.00
_cell.angle_gamma   90.00
#
_symmetry.space_group_name_H-M   'P 1'
#
loop_
_entity.id
_entity.type
_entity.pdbx_description
1 polymer ?
#
loop_
_entity_poly.entity_id
_entity_poly.type
_entity_poly.pdbx_seq_one_letter_code
_entity_poly.pdbx_strand_id
1 'polypeptide(L)'
;KIFESDPQYDGLLNRFFVETNCNLDLPSKKIYILTTRETISASEYTIACLKAFMDVELVGTQTYGKYVTMYSFSPQYEENGKMVADEELANWLIFPVCSRFSNINGYPSSLEGMIPQHEVNEDLFNGIQLGDANEPLLAEALALISGTQRRQAKGRSIETAPAFNMLPKSFNDIKSNRIIHVK
;
A
#
# COMPACT_ATOMS: atom_id res chain seq x y z
N LYS A 1 20.63 -11.25 -2.05
CA LYS A 1 21.61 -12.34 -2.39
C LYS A 1 21.70 -13.41 -1.28
N ILE A 2 21.53 -13.06 0.00
CA ILE A 2 21.58 -14.06 1.10
C ILE A 2 20.43 -15.06 0.98
N PHE A 3 19.25 -14.61 0.56
CA PHE A 3 18.06 -15.45 0.43
C PHE A 3 17.93 -16.13 -0.94
N GLU A 4 18.63 -15.64 -1.96
CA GLU A 4 18.55 -16.17 -3.34
C GLU A 4 19.19 -17.55 -3.51
N SER A 5 20.03 -17.97 -2.58
CA SER A 5 20.78 -19.22 -2.63
C SER A 5 20.21 -20.34 -1.73
N ASP A 6 19.17 -20.06 -0.97
CA ASP A 6 18.59 -21.00 -0.02
C ASP A 6 17.14 -21.34 -0.43
N PRO A 7 16.86 -22.60 -0.85
CA PRO A 7 15.53 -23.03 -1.31
C PRO A 7 14.41 -22.81 -0.30
N GLN A 8 14.71 -22.75 1.00
CA GLN A 8 13.70 -22.51 2.03
C GLN A 8 13.00 -21.15 1.89
N TYR A 9 13.66 -20.18 1.21
CA TYR A 9 13.13 -18.84 0.99
C TYR A 9 12.43 -18.64 -0.36
N ASP A 10 12.42 -19.65 -1.24
CA ASP A 10 11.76 -19.53 -2.56
C ASP A 10 10.31 -19.08 -2.45
N GLY A 11 9.56 -19.62 -1.49
CA GLY A 11 8.18 -19.21 -1.24
C GLY A 11 8.03 -17.76 -0.72
N LEU A 12 9.10 -17.12 -0.26
CA LEU A 12 9.12 -15.71 0.15
C LEU A 12 9.54 -14.81 -1.00
N LEU A 13 10.43 -15.27 -1.86
CA LEU A 13 10.98 -14.50 -2.98
C LEU A 13 10.04 -14.50 -4.19
N ASN A 14 9.32 -15.60 -4.40
CA ASN A 14 8.44 -15.80 -5.54
C ASN A 14 6.99 -16.01 -5.06
N ARG A 15 6.10 -15.09 -5.44
CA ARG A 15 4.67 -15.15 -5.15
C ARG A 15 3.90 -15.18 -6.45
N PHE A 16 3.05 -16.17 -6.61
CA PHE A 16 2.24 -16.38 -7.79
C PHE A 16 0.77 -16.33 -7.43
N PHE A 17 -0.04 -15.87 -8.37
CA PHE A 17 -1.48 -16.04 -8.27
C PHE A 17 -1.82 -17.52 -8.41
N VAL A 18 -2.70 -18.00 -7.55
CA VAL A 18 -3.19 -19.36 -7.58
C VAL A 18 -4.55 -19.39 -8.26
N GLU A 19 -4.73 -20.29 -9.19
CA GLU A 19 -6.04 -20.52 -9.80
C GLU A 19 -7.04 -21.03 -8.75
N THR A 20 -8.20 -20.39 -8.68
CA THR A 20 -9.24 -20.71 -7.71
C THR A 20 -10.60 -20.78 -8.39
N ASN A 21 -11.55 -21.50 -7.79
CA ASN A 21 -12.92 -21.57 -8.26
C ASN A 21 -13.74 -20.28 -7.97
N CYS A 22 -13.12 -19.31 -7.32
CA CYS A 22 -13.73 -18.02 -6.95
C CYS A 22 -13.28 -16.88 -7.86
N ASN A 23 -12.90 -17.16 -9.10
CA ASN A 23 -12.49 -16.15 -10.05
C ASN A 23 -13.66 -15.27 -10.45
N LEU A 24 -13.47 -13.97 -10.38
CA LEU A 24 -14.41 -13.02 -10.96
C LEU A 24 -14.18 -12.98 -12.47
N ASP A 25 -15.22 -13.31 -13.24
CA ASP A 25 -15.19 -13.10 -14.67
C ASP A 25 -15.51 -11.62 -14.96
N LEU A 26 -14.48 -10.81 -15.06
CA LEU A 26 -14.60 -9.38 -15.35
C LEU A 26 -14.56 -9.19 -16.88
N PRO A 27 -15.69 -8.83 -17.51
CA PRO A 27 -15.78 -8.74 -18.98
C PRO A 27 -14.73 -7.82 -19.60
N SER A 28 -14.39 -6.73 -18.92
CA SER A 28 -13.42 -5.75 -19.40
C SER A 28 -11.98 -6.05 -18.95
N LYS A 29 -11.77 -6.98 -18.02
CA LYS A 29 -10.49 -7.17 -17.29
C LYS A 29 -9.92 -5.86 -16.73
N LYS A 30 -10.79 -4.92 -16.42
CA LYS A 30 -10.47 -3.60 -15.90
C LYS A 30 -11.02 -3.44 -14.49
N ILE A 31 -10.22 -2.89 -13.62
CA ILE A 31 -10.62 -2.56 -12.25
C ILE A 31 -10.26 -1.12 -11.92
N TYR A 32 -11.05 -0.51 -11.05
CA TYR A 32 -10.79 0.79 -10.47
C TYR A 32 -10.48 0.61 -9.00
N ILE A 33 -9.36 1.18 -8.56
CA ILE A 33 -8.91 1.10 -7.16
C ILE A 33 -8.91 2.50 -6.57
N LEU A 34 -9.66 2.66 -5.48
CA LEU A 34 -9.69 3.92 -4.75
C LEU A 34 -8.43 4.04 -3.92
N THR A 35 -7.72 5.16 -4.07
CA THR A 35 -6.43 5.38 -3.42
C THR A 35 -6.37 6.71 -2.70
N THR A 36 -5.70 6.71 -1.56
CA THR A 36 -5.39 7.93 -0.81
C THR A 36 -3.92 7.92 -0.41
N ARG A 37 -3.46 8.97 0.24
CA ARG A 37 -2.12 9.03 0.82
C ARG A 37 -1.87 7.95 1.88
N GLU A 38 -2.94 7.35 2.42
CA GLU A 38 -2.87 6.25 3.38
C GLU A 38 -2.79 4.87 2.70
N THR A 39 -2.93 4.80 1.38
CA THR A 39 -2.67 3.58 0.61
C THR A 39 -1.17 3.31 0.63
N ILE A 40 -0.76 2.28 1.37
CA ILE A 40 0.66 2.04 1.69
C ILE A 40 1.01 0.55 1.64
N SER A 41 2.26 0.23 1.29
CA SER A 41 2.90 -1.08 1.48
C SER A 41 2.12 -2.22 0.80
N ALA A 42 1.47 -3.12 1.53
CA ALA A 42 0.75 -4.28 0.98
C ALA A 42 -0.35 -3.88 0.00
N SER A 43 -1.03 -2.74 0.23
CA SER A 43 -2.02 -2.20 -0.70
C SER A 43 -1.36 -1.79 -2.02
N GLU A 44 -0.20 -1.14 -1.97
CA GLU A 44 0.57 -0.76 -3.16
C GLU A 44 1.12 -1.99 -3.88
N TYR A 45 1.53 -3.02 -3.11
CA TYR A 45 1.96 -4.29 -3.69
C TYR A 45 0.83 -4.97 -4.46
N THR A 46 -0.39 -4.99 -3.91
CA THR A 46 -1.57 -5.52 -4.60
C THR A 46 -1.82 -4.80 -5.92
N ILE A 47 -1.79 -3.46 -5.91
CA ILE A 47 -1.93 -2.65 -7.12
C ILE A 47 -0.84 -3.01 -8.15
N ALA A 48 0.41 -3.07 -7.71
CA ALA A 48 1.54 -3.39 -8.59
C ALA A 48 1.39 -4.76 -9.23
N CYS A 49 1.00 -5.77 -8.46
CA CYS A 49 0.79 -7.13 -8.97
C CYS A 49 -0.35 -7.18 -10.00
N LEU A 50 -1.48 -6.58 -9.70
CA LEU A 50 -2.63 -6.57 -10.61
C LEU A 50 -2.33 -5.84 -11.93
N LYS A 51 -1.59 -4.74 -11.88
CA LYS A 51 -1.17 -3.99 -13.08
C LYS A 51 -0.34 -4.82 -14.08
N ALA A 52 0.23 -5.94 -13.67
CA ALA A 52 0.96 -6.84 -14.57
C ALA A 52 0.04 -7.71 -15.43
N PHE A 53 -1.22 -7.89 -15.03
CA PHE A 53 -2.12 -8.88 -15.64
C PHE A 53 -3.45 -8.30 -16.12
N MET A 54 -3.81 -7.10 -15.68
CA MET A 54 -5.07 -6.47 -16.03
C MET A 54 -4.95 -4.94 -16.09
N ASP A 55 -5.96 -4.30 -16.66
CA ASP A 55 -6.06 -2.85 -16.68
C ASP A 55 -6.51 -2.34 -15.31
N VAL A 56 -5.64 -1.60 -14.64
CA VAL A 56 -5.88 -1.04 -13.31
C VAL A 56 -5.78 0.47 -13.38
N GLU A 57 -6.89 1.13 -13.12
CA GLU A 57 -6.95 2.60 -12.96
C GLU A 57 -7.13 2.97 -11.50
N LEU A 58 -6.39 4.00 -11.09
CA LEU A 58 -6.44 4.53 -9.75
C LEU A 58 -7.32 5.78 -9.72
N VAL A 59 -8.20 5.85 -8.74
CA VAL A 59 -9.09 6.98 -8.50
C VAL A 59 -8.82 7.51 -7.09
N GLY A 60 -8.51 8.78 -6.96
CA GLY A 60 -8.22 9.39 -5.67
C GLY A 60 -6.96 10.22 -5.65
N THR A 61 -6.11 10.04 -4.65
CA THR A 61 -4.85 10.75 -4.54
C THR A 61 -3.65 9.81 -4.59
N GLN A 62 -2.47 10.39 -4.76
CA GLN A 62 -1.21 9.65 -4.81
C GLN A 62 -1.02 8.78 -3.57
N THR A 63 -0.58 7.55 -3.75
CA THR A 63 -0.29 6.61 -2.66
C THR A 63 0.96 7.02 -1.87
N TYR A 64 1.30 6.29 -0.83
CA TYR A 64 2.40 6.64 0.07
C TYR A 64 3.79 6.47 -0.55
N GLY A 65 4.04 5.36 -1.26
CA GLY A 65 5.35 5.04 -1.84
C GLY A 65 6.23 4.14 -0.98
N LYS A 66 5.66 3.27 -0.15
CA LYS A 66 6.43 2.30 0.65
C LYS A 66 6.51 0.95 -0.07
N TYR A 67 7.53 0.79 -0.90
CA TYR A 67 7.76 -0.43 -1.70
C TYR A 67 8.85 -1.35 -1.12
N VAL A 68 8.99 -1.34 0.19
CA VAL A 68 9.99 -2.14 0.90
C VAL A 68 9.34 -3.12 1.85
N THR A 69 10.00 -4.25 2.06
CA THR A 69 9.61 -5.24 3.05
C THR A 69 10.58 -5.23 4.21
N MET A 70 10.05 -5.49 5.37
CA MET A 70 10.81 -5.59 6.62
C MET A 70 10.51 -6.94 7.25
N TYR A 71 11.52 -7.55 7.85
CA TYR A 71 11.35 -8.74 8.68
C TYR A 71 11.62 -8.38 10.13
N SER A 72 10.89 -9.02 11.03
CA SER A 72 11.13 -8.89 12.45
C SER A 72 12.21 -9.87 12.90
N PHE A 73 13.20 -9.36 13.64
CA PHE A 73 14.22 -10.17 14.27
C PHE A 73 14.16 -9.95 15.77
N SER A 74 14.03 -11.05 16.51
CA SER A 74 14.22 -11.06 17.95
C SER A 74 15.69 -11.25 18.26
N PRO A 75 16.21 -10.65 19.34
CA PRO A 75 17.55 -10.93 19.82
C PRO A 75 17.75 -12.42 20.10
N GLN A 76 18.87 -12.94 19.63
CA GLN A 76 19.28 -14.32 19.80
C GLN A 76 20.80 -14.36 20.04
N TYR A 77 21.24 -15.36 20.76
CA TYR A 77 22.66 -15.64 20.94
C TYR A 77 22.96 -17.10 20.56
N GLU A 78 24.22 -17.36 20.25
CA GLU A 78 24.66 -18.72 19.90
C GLU A 78 25.05 -19.48 21.17
N GLU A 79 24.39 -20.62 21.39
CA GLU A 79 24.72 -21.54 22.45
C GLU A 79 24.90 -22.95 21.88
N ASN A 80 26.09 -23.55 22.06
CA ASN A 80 26.41 -24.90 21.57
C ASN A 80 26.13 -25.11 20.06
N GLY A 81 26.37 -24.10 19.23
CA GLY A 81 26.12 -24.13 17.78
C GLY A 81 24.67 -23.97 17.38
N LYS A 82 23.80 -23.55 18.28
CA LYS A 82 22.38 -23.27 18.01
C LYS A 82 22.02 -21.85 18.41
N MET A 83 21.17 -21.23 17.60
CA MET A 83 20.60 -19.93 17.94
C MET A 83 19.50 -20.10 18.99
N VAL A 84 19.64 -19.44 20.13
CA VAL A 84 18.72 -19.46 21.28
C VAL A 84 18.16 -18.05 21.46
N ALA A 85 16.87 -17.96 21.72
CA ALA A 85 16.22 -16.67 21.99
C ALA A 85 16.79 -16.05 23.29
N ASP A 86 17.07 -14.76 23.26
CA ASP A 86 17.52 -14.01 24.42
C ASP A 86 16.29 -13.60 25.24
N GLU A 87 16.10 -14.26 26.40
CA GLU A 87 14.94 -14.01 27.28
C GLU A 87 14.99 -12.64 27.94
N GLU A 88 16.18 -12.09 28.20
CA GLU A 88 16.34 -10.75 28.78
C GLU A 88 15.91 -9.65 27.79
N LEU A 89 16.13 -9.91 26.50
CA LEU A 89 15.78 -9.00 25.42
C LEU A 89 14.51 -9.42 24.66
N ALA A 90 13.68 -10.30 25.23
CA ALA A 90 12.49 -10.84 24.58
C ALA A 90 11.47 -9.76 24.13
N ASN A 91 11.50 -8.58 24.77
CA ASN A 91 10.64 -7.44 24.42
C ASN A 91 11.23 -6.51 23.35
N TRP A 92 12.40 -6.88 22.78
CA TRP A 92 13.04 -6.10 21.73
C TRP A 92 12.84 -6.74 20.38
N LEU A 93 12.46 -5.94 19.40
CA LEU A 93 12.34 -6.36 17.99
C LEU A 93 13.06 -5.34 17.10
N ILE A 94 13.77 -5.86 16.11
CA ILE A 94 14.42 -5.08 15.08
C ILE A 94 13.71 -5.37 13.76
N PHE A 95 13.35 -4.32 13.00
CA PHE A 95 12.69 -4.41 11.71
C PHE A 95 13.53 -3.77 10.62
N PRO A 96 14.63 -4.42 10.21
CA PRO A 96 15.42 -3.90 9.11
C PRO A 96 14.64 -3.99 7.79
N VAL A 97 14.89 -3.04 6.90
CA VAL A 97 14.49 -3.15 5.51
C VAL A 97 15.36 -4.20 4.84
N CYS A 98 14.75 -5.29 4.40
CA CYS A 98 15.46 -6.44 3.85
C CYS A 98 15.34 -6.56 2.34
N SER A 99 14.25 -6.09 1.77
CA SER A 99 14.01 -6.17 0.33
C SER A 99 13.08 -5.08 -0.17
N ARG A 100 12.98 -4.99 -1.48
CA ARG A 100 12.03 -4.15 -2.19
C ARG A 100 11.18 -5.05 -3.09
N PHE A 101 9.89 -4.78 -3.16
CA PHE A 101 9.03 -5.49 -4.08
C PHE A 101 8.87 -4.74 -5.41
N SER A 102 8.67 -5.52 -6.45
CA SER A 102 8.20 -5.07 -7.76
C SER A 102 7.35 -6.16 -8.37
N ASN A 103 6.52 -5.81 -9.35
CA ASN A 103 5.85 -6.82 -10.16
C ASN A 103 6.81 -7.42 -11.20
N ILE A 104 6.32 -8.38 -11.99
CA ILE A 104 7.10 -9.06 -13.03
C ILE A 104 7.68 -8.11 -14.09
N ASN A 105 7.09 -6.92 -14.27
CA ASN A 105 7.55 -5.90 -15.20
C ASN A 105 8.48 -4.86 -14.54
N GLY A 106 8.89 -5.07 -13.28
CA GLY A 106 9.76 -4.15 -12.53
C GLY A 106 9.03 -2.91 -11.98
N TYR A 107 7.70 -2.86 -11.99
CA TYR A 107 6.91 -1.76 -11.45
C TYR A 107 6.59 -2.00 -9.95
N PRO A 108 6.62 -0.99 -9.08
CA PRO A 108 7.04 0.39 -9.32
C PRO A 108 8.56 0.56 -9.39
N SER A 109 9.02 1.47 -10.24
CA SER A 109 10.45 1.73 -10.45
C SER A 109 11.03 2.81 -9.54
N SER A 110 10.21 3.73 -9.05
CA SER A 110 10.59 4.81 -8.12
C SER A 110 10.12 4.53 -6.69
N LEU A 111 10.59 5.30 -5.72
CA LEU A 111 10.11 5.28 -4.33
C LEU A 111 9.01 6.32 -4.08
N GLU A 112 8.55 6.97 -5.12
CA GLU A 112 7.40 7.86 -5.05
C GLU A 112 6.11 7.03 -5.09
N GLY A 113 5.04 7.54 -4.46
CA GLY A 113 3.73 6.90 -4.51
C GLY A 113 3.18 6.83 -5.94
N MET A 114 2.25 5.93 -6.15
CA MET A 114 1.57 5.76 -7.43
C MET A 114 0.62 6.95 -7.66
N ILE A 115 0.77 7.60 -8.82
CA ILE A 115 -0.08 8.72 -9.21
C ILE A 115 -1.37 8.16 -9.80
N PRO A 116 -2.56 8.59 -9.34
CA PRO A 116 -3.82 8.14 -9.91
C PRO A 116 -4.05 8.73 -11.29
N GLN A 117 -4.75 7.99 -12.15
CA GLN A 117 -5.22 8.47 -13.45
C GLN A 117 -6.38 9.46 -13.30
N HIS A 118 -7.18 9.28 -12.25
CA HIS A 118 -8.33 10.11 -11.93
C HIS A 118 -8.12 10.74 -10.56
N GLU A 119 -7.64 11.98 -10.56
CA GLU A 119 -7.37 12.69 -9.31
C GLU A 119 -8.67 13.20 -8.68
N VAL A 120 -8.96 12.70 -7.49
CA VAL A 120 -10.13 13.08 -6.68
C VAL A 120 -9.68 13.19 -5.24
N ASN A 121 -10.03 14.29 -4.60
CA ASN A 121 -9.75 14.47 -3.17
C ASN A 121 -10.84 13.83 -2.33
N GLU A 122 -10.42 13.11 -1.30
CA GLU A 122 -11.31 12.60 -0.26
C GLU A 122 -11.85 13.78 0.56
N ASP A 123 -13.15 13.80 0.80
CA ASP A 123 -13.79 14.81 1.66
C ASP A 123 -14.18 14.18 3.00
N LEU A 124 -13.26 14.22 3.94
CA LEU A 124 -13.44 13.64 5.29
C LEU A 124 -14.45 14.41 6.15
N PHE A 125 -14.89 15.59 5.72
CA PHE A 125 -15.74 16.47 6.51
C PHE A 125 -17.21 16.48 6.10
N ASN A 126 -17.53 15.92 4.95
CA ASN A 126 -18.92 15.92 4.44
C ASN A 126 -19.81 14.88 5.14
N GLY A 127 -19.25 14.01 5.99
CA GLY A 127 -20.00 13.00 6.74
C GLY A 127 -20.58 11.86 5.89
N ILE A 128 -20.20 11.75 4.62
CA ILE A 128 -20.65 10.65 3.76
C ILE A 128 -19.90 9.38 4.16
N GLN A 129 -20.65 8.33 4.41
CA GLN A 129 -20.10 7.05 4.86
C GLN A 129 -19.37 6.34 3.70
N LEU A 130 -18.27 5.64 4.02
CA LEU A 130 -17.60 4.77 3.06
C LEU A 130 -18.57 3.72 2.51
N GLY A 131 -18.57 3.57 1.18
CA GLY A 131 -19.49 2.68 0.46
C GLY A 131 -20.80 3.35 0.00
N ASP A 132 -21.06 4.58 0.39
CA ASP A 132 -22.14 5.38 -0.20
C ASP A 132 -21.76 5.79 -1.63
N ALA A 133 -22.68 5.60 -2.59
CA ALA A 133 -22.44 5.95 -3.99
C ALA A 133 -22.19 7.46 -4.23
N ASN A 134 -22.46 8.30 -3.25
CA ASN A 134 -22.18 9.74 -3.31
C ASN A 134 -20.81 10.10 -2.68
N GLU A 135 -20.11 9.14 -2.07
CA GLU A 135 -18.76 9.36 -1.58
C GLU A 135 -17.85 9.75 -2.79
N PRO A 136 -17.04 10.81 -2.69
CA PRO A 136 -16.36 11.40 -3.85
C PRO A 136 -15.55 10.41 -4.70
N LEU A 137 -14.75 9.55 -4.08
CA LEU A 137 -13.89 8.60 -4.79
C LEU A 137 -14.73 7.50 -5.45
N LEU A 138 -15.68 6.95 -4.70
CA LEU A 138 -16.57 5.91 -5.21
C LEU A 138 -17.48 6.44 -6.30
N ALA A 139 -18.02 7.64 -6.13
CA ALA A 139 -18.86 8.29 -7.13
C ALA A 139 -18.14 8.48 -8.47
N GLU A 140 -16.87 8.87 -8.44
CA GLU A 140 -16.06 8.99 -9.66
C GLU A 140 -15.82 7.62 -10.30
N ALA A 141 -15.43 6.62 -9.51
CA ALA A 141 -15.23 5.26 -10.02
C ALA A 141 -16.50 4.71 -10.67
N LEU A 142 -17.66 4.89 -10.05
CA LEU A 142 -18.96 4.47 -10.62
C LEU A 142 -19.30 5.22 -11.92
N ALA A 143 -18.98 6.51 -12.01
CA ALA A 143 -19.15 7.28 -13.23
C ALA A 143 -18.27 6.75 -14.37
N LEU A 144 -17.01 6.41 -14.07
CA LEU A 144 -16.09 5.81 -15.03
C LEU A 144 -16.57 4.44 -15.51
N ILE A 145 -17.05 3.59 -14.60
CA ILE A 145 -17.59 2.26 -14.91
C ILE A 145 -18.84 2.38 -15.82
N SER A 146 -19.71 3.32 -15.53
CA SER A 146 -20.96 3.51 -16.30
C SER A 146 -20.77 4.26 -17.61
N GLY A 147 -19.56 4.79 -17.88
CA GLY A 147 -19.31 5.65 -19.04
C GLY A 147 -20.03 7.01 -18.97
N THR A 148 -20.57 7.34 -17.82
CA THR A 148 -21.25 8.61 -17.61
C THR A 148 -20.20 9.67 -17.29
N GLN A 149 -19.90 10.55 -18.25
CA GLN A 149 -19.06 11.71 -17.92
C GLN A 149 -19.78 12.51 -16.84
N ARG A 150 -19.30 12.40 -15.61
CA ARG A 150 -19.71 13.34 -14.57
C ARG A 150 -19.29 14.71 -15.09
N ARG A 151 -20.26 15.56 -15.50
CA ARG A 151 -19.96 16.98 -15.61
C ARG A 151 -19.32 17.34 -14.29
N GLN A 152 -18.00 17.63 -14.34
CA GLN A 152 -17.35 18.27 -13.19
C GLN A 152 -18.32 19.39 -12.83
N ALA A 153 -19.04 19.22 -11.74
CA ALA A 153 -19.72 20.32 -11.14
C ALA A 153 -18.62 21.35 -11.01
N LYS A 154 -18.67 22.41 -11.83
CA LYS A 154 -17.77 23.55 -11.67
C LYS A 154 -17.84 23.84 -10.20
N GLY A 155 -16.84 23.34 -9.47
CA GLY A 155 -16.81 23.48 -8.05
C GLY A 155 -17.11 24.93 -7.79
N ARG A 156 -18.17 25.22 -7.04
CA ARG A 156 -18.08 26.35 -6.18
C ARG A 156 -16.67 26.25 -5.65
N SER A 157 -15.82 27.22 -5.99
CA SER A 157 -14.57 27.39 -5.31
C SER A 157 -14.94 27.45 -3.83
N ILE A 158 -14.93 26.30 -3.20
CA ILE A 158 -14.86 26.25 -1.76
C ILE A 158 -13.53 26.94 -1.54
N GLU A 159 -13.59 28.16 -1.02
CA GLU A 159 -12.44 28.81 -0.47
C GLU A 159 -11.65 27.73 0.19
N THR A 160 -10.48 27.49 -0.30
CA THR A 160 -9.59 26.37 0.02
C THR A 160 -9.76 26.05 1.49
N ALA A 161 -10.44 24.95 1.78
CA ALA A 161 -10.47 24.44 3.14
C ALA A 161 -9.02 24.52 3.62
N PRO A 162 -8.73 25.14 4.76
CA PRO A 162 -7.36 25.36 5.17
C PRO A 162 -6.64 24.04 5.00
N ALA A 163 -5.55 24.05 4.21
CA ALA A 163 -4.78 22.86 3.99
C ALA A 163 -4.45 22.33 5.38
N PHE A 164 -5.16 21.29 5.80
CA PHE A 164 -4.83 20.61 7.03
C PHE A 164 -3.44 20.03 6.80
N ASN A 165 -2.44 20.74 7.28
CA ASN A 165 -1.14 20.13 7.47
C ASN A 165 -1.40 18.96 8.39
N MET A 166 -1.40 17.75 7.84
CA MET A 166 -1.46 16.55 8.66
C MET A 166 -0.39 16.72 9.72
N LEU A 167 -0.80 16.78 10.98
CA LEU A 167 0.15 16.72 12.07
C LEU A 167 1.05 15.52 11.77
N PRO A 168 2.39 15.69 11.80
CA PRO A 168 3.29 14.60 11.54
C PRO A 168 2.82 13.43 12.40
N LYS A 169 2.32 12.36 11.76
CA LYS A 169 2.04 11.14 12.51
C LYS A 169 3.37 10.77 13.16
N SER A 170 3.33 10.33 14.41
CA SER A 170 4.54 9.94 15.17
C SER A 170 5.47 8.99 14.40
N PHE A 171 4.96 8.33 13.38
CA PHE A 171 5.72 7.55 12.40
C PHE A 171 6.57 8.39 11.43
N ASN A 172 6.20 9.63 11.11
CA ASN A 172 7.00 10.51 10.24
C ASN A 172 8.10 11.22 11.02
N ASP A 173 7.96 11.29 12.35
CA ASP A 173 8.98 11.84 13.24
C ASP A 173 10.11 10.86 13.54
N ILE A 174 9.97 9.57 13.16
CA ILE A 174 11.05 8.60 13.28
C ILE A 174 12.07 8.77 12.15
N LYS A 175 12.49 9.99 11.87
CA LYS A 175 13.79 10.27 11.25
C LYS A 175 14.94 10.12 12.25
N SER A 176 14.63 9.84 13.49
CA SER A 176 15.63 9.54 14.52
C SER A 176 15.66 8.03 14.76
N ASN A 177 16.87 7.47 14.81
CA ASN A 177 17.18 6.10 15.22
C ASN A 177 16.66 5.80 16.64
N ARG A 178 15.36 5.85 16.85
CA ARG A 178 14.76 5.54 18.15
C ARG A 178 14.37 4.08 18.19
N ILE A 179 14.98 3.39 19.12
CA ILE A 179 14.60 2.05 19.53
C ILE A 179 13.21 2.17 20.20
N ILE A 180 12.21 1.46 19.70
CA ILE A 180 10.87 1.45 20.29
C ILE A 180 10.87 0.38 21.38
N HIS A 181 10.67 0.80 22.61
CA HIS A 181 10.39 -0.09 23.73
C HIS A 181 8.91 -0.52 23.62
N VAL A 182 8.66 -1.79 23.38
CA VAL A 182 7.35 -2.39 23.53
C VAL A 182 7.24 -2.89 24.96
N LYS A 183 6.37 -2.28 25.77
CA LYS A 183 6.02 -2.78 27.09
C LYS A 183 4.96 -3.86 26.98
#